data_389c3d15defc32c6c38ae99ce4fcd938
#
_entry.id   389c3d15defc32c6c38ae99ce4fcd938
#
_cell.length_a   1.000
_cell.length_b   1.000
_cell.length_c   1.000
_cell.angle_alpha   90.00
_cell.angle_beta   90.00
_cell.angle_gamma   90.00
#
_symmetry.space_group_name_H-M   'P 1'
#
loop_
_entity.id
_entity.type
_entity.pdbx_description
1 polymer ?
#
loop_
_entity_poly.entity_id
_entity_poly.type
_entity_poly.pdbx_seq_one_letter_code
_entity_poly.pdbx_strand_id
1 'polypeptide(L)'
;MESNYEILKKFYKINHKQLLFLEEKHIENNNFIHMYVYDYTNELENFKKTFNEYFPFYVDNYDSMKYYNLDKNIEEELIKQSKKLWSSPYVDNRDINKWGIFGELFVDFLVRIVYENETMLTYASKKAYNDRNEFKGIDNLACSLNNGELEIIMSEVKFVSTLSTAKAELISDIEDEYDQNGNLTKKGHLNSDVINSYVGGFALKQQESVGKILLEETANKISQLNQKIVAEDNSFIEAMNSLNFRIRFIYFAIFKSSYKDPLNILKYYNEIITSFNKQIVELGLNNYDLDIVFIPTDNSSSNIKKKMVEIYG
;
A
#
# COMPACT_ATOMS: atom_id res chain seq x y z
N MET A 1 22.22 -15.10 -14.23
CA MET A 1 22.51 -13.66 -14.00
C MET A 1 21.31 -13.12 -13.24
N GLU A 2 21.53 -12.47 -12.13
CA GLU A 2 20.46 -11.89 -11.32
C GLU A 2 19.76 -10.78 -12.10
N SER A 3 18.44 -10.67 -11.96
CA SER A 3 17.69 -9.61 -12.65
C SER A 3 17.94 -8.26 -12.00
N ASN A 4 17.82 -7.17 -12.77
CA ASN A 4 17.90 -5.81 -12.21
C ASN A 4 16.87 -5.58 -11.09
N TYR A 5 15.72 -6.22 -11.18
CA TYR A 5 14.70 -6.19 -10.14
C TYR A 5 15.22 -6.75 -8.81
N GLU A 6 15.86 -7.91 -8.83
CA GLU A 6 16.42 -8.52 -7.62
C GLU A 6 17.60 -7.72 -7.06
N ILE A 7 18.44 -7.17 -7.94
CA ILE A 7 19.56 -6.29 -7.55
C ILE A 7 19.01 -5.07 -6.82
N LEU A 8 17.99 -4.40 -7.36
CA LEU A 8 17.38 -3.23 -6.76
C LEU A 8 16.68 -3.57 -5.44
N LYS A 9 15.93 -4.67 -5.38
CA LYS A 9 15.28 -5.14 -4.15
C LYS A 9 16.29 -5.33 -3.02
N LYS A 10 17.44 -5.95 -3.31
CA LYS A 10 18.54 -6.11 -2.35
C LYS A 10 19.16 -4.76 -1.95
N PHE A 11 19.39 -3.88 -2.90
CA PHE A 11 19.92 -2.55 -2.65
C PHE A 11 19.01 -1.77 -1.67
N TYR A 12 17.72 -1.74 -1.91
CA TYR A 12 16.78 -1.05 -1.01
C TYR A 12 16.73 -1.70 0.37
N LYS A 13 16.71 -3.03 0.44
CA LYS A 13 16.72 -3.74 1.73
C LYS A 13 17.94 -3.40 2.59
N ILE A 14 19.12 -3.28 1.98
CA ILE A 14 20.36 -2.95 2.68
C ILE A 14 20.41 -1.47 3.07
N ASN A 15 20.15 -0.57 2.11
CA ASN A 15 20.41 0.85 2.28
C ASN A 15 19.26 1.60 2.98
N HIS A 16 18.03 1.07 2.92
CA HIS A 16 16.85 1.73 3.49
C HIS A 16 16.31 1.04 4.74
N LYS A 17 16.70 -0.19 5.04
CA LYS A 17 16.30 -0.86 6.28
C LYS A 17 16.70 -0.04 7.53
N GLN A 18 17.83 0.65 7.47
CA GLN A 18 18.31 1.54 8.54
C GLN A 18 17.51 2.84 8.67
N LEU A 19 16.75 3.22 7.65
CA LEU A 19 15.97 4.45 7.63
C LEU A 19 14.61 4.32 8.34
N LEU A 20 14.17 3.09 8.60
CA LEU A 20 12.83 2.79 9.10
C LEU A 20 12.78 2.44 10.57
N PHE A 21 13.86 2.68 11.32
CA PHE A 21 13.83 2.21 12.68
C PHE A 21 13.56 3.23 13.70
N LEU A 22 12.58 2.84 14.47
CA LEU A 22 12.69 3.07 15.86
C LEU A 22 11.78 2.19 16.66
N GLU A 23 11.33 2.54 17.79
CA GLU A 23 10.54 1.73 18.66
C GLU A 23 9.23 1.31 18.00
N GLU A 24 9.16 0.05 17.61
CA GLU A 24 7.91 -0.59 17.33
C GLU A 24 7.18 -0.80 18.66
N LYS A 25 6.09 -0.07 18.86
CA LYS A 25 5.17 -0.35 19.95
C LYS A 25 4.08 -1.25 19.43
N HIS A 26 4.22 -2.53 19.72
CA HIS A 26 3.25 -3.54 19.37
C HIS A 26 2.24 -3.69 20.52
N ILE A 27 0.95 -3.53 20.20
CA ILE A 27 -0.15 -3.84 21.11
C ILE A 27 -1.01 -4.89 20.42
N GLU A 28 -0.96 -6.11 20.91
CA GLU A 28 -1.82 -7.19 20.46
C GLU A 28 -3.22 -7.05 21.01
N ASN A 29 -4.22 -7.13 20.14
CA ASN A 29 -5.61 -7.21 20.54
C ASN A 29 -6.27 -8.40 19.82
N ASN A 30 -6.56 -9.46 20.55
CA ASN A 30 -7.34 -10.63 20.13
C ASN A 30 -7.06 -11.19 18.72
N ASN A 31 -5.94 -11.85 18.58
CA ASN A 31 -5.58 -12.78 17.50
C ASN A 31 -5.37 -12.25 16.08
N PHE A 32 -5.96 -11.11 15.67
CA PHE A 32 -5.91 -10.66 14.27
C PHE A 32 -5.81 -9.15 14.09
N ILE A 33 -5.69 -8.39 15.17
CA ILE A 33 -5.66 -6.92 15.10
C ILE A 33 -4.45 -6.41 15.85
N HIS A 34 -3.58 -5.69 15.12
CA HIS A 34 -2.34 -5.14 15.65
C HIS A 34 -2.29 -3.63 15.49
N MET A 35 -1.65 -2.96 16.42
CA MET A 35 -1.30 -1.57 16.34
C MET A 35 0.22 -1.41 16.32
N TYR A 36 0.73 -0.71 15.32
CA TYR A 36 2.13 -0.35 15.23
C TYR A 36 2.27 1.16 15.33
N VAL A 37 3.23 1.63 16.12
CA VAL A 37 3.60 3.04 16.18
C VAL A 37 5.08 3.15 15.87
N TYR A 38 5.40 3.77 14.74
CA TYR A 38 6.77 4.00 14.33
C TYR A 38 7.24 5.38 14.76
N ASP A 39 8.39 5.43 15.41
CA ASP A 39 9.09 6.68 15.67
C ASP A 39 10.09 6.95 14.55
N TYR A 40 9.74 7.84 13.62
CA TYR A 40 10.51 8.10 12.43
C TYR A 40 11.42 9.32 12.63
N THR A 41 12.65 9.10 13.10
CA THR A 41 13.64 10.18 13.28
C THR A 41 14.29 10.59 11.97
N ASN A 42 14.68 11.88 11.86
CA ASN A 42 15.22 12.46 10.63
C ASN A 42 14.35 12.23 9.40
N GLU A 43 13.04 12.18 9.62
CA GLU A 43 12.05 11.79 8.62
C GLU A 43 12.17 12.57 7.32
N LEU A 44 12.53 13.86 7.40
CA LEU A 44 12.59 14.72 6.24
C LEU A 44 13.65 14.27 5.23
N GLU A 45 14.87 13.99 5.70
CA GLU A 45 15.95 13.50 4.83
C GLU A 45 15.71 12.04 4.41
N ASN A 46 15.15 11.24 5.32
CA ASN A 46 14.83 9.85 5.04
C ASN A 46 13.72 9.71 3.99
N PHE A 47 12.64 10.48 4.09
CA PHE A 47 11.61 10.52 3.07
C PHE A 47 12.17 10.99 1.73
N LYS A 48 12.99 12.06 1.72
CA LYS A 48 13.63 12.57 0.51
C LYS A 48 14.48 11.48 -0.16
N LYS A 49 15.35 10.83 0.62
CA LYS A 49 16.21 9.77 0.10
C LYS A 49 15.38 8.60 -0.44
N THR A 50 14.44 8.10 0.34
CA THR A 50 13.56 7.00 -0.07
C THR A 50 12.80 7.36 -1.34
N PHE A 51 12.21 8.55 -1.42
CA PHE A 51 11.48 8.99 -2.61
C PHE A 51 12.39 9.00 -3.85
N ASN A 52 13.53 9.66 -3.77
CA ASN A 52 14.42 9.86 -4.91
C ASN A 52 15.03 8.55 -5.43
N GLU A 53 15.33 7.62 -4.55
CA GLU A 53 15.94 6.34 -4.92
C GLU A 53 14.89 5.26 -5.25
N TYR A 54 13.76 5.25 -4.55
CA TYR A 54 12.72 4.24 -4.74
C TYR A 54 11.71 4.59 -5.83
N PHE A 55 11.55 5.87 -6.17
CA PHE A 55 10.57 6.34 -7.14
C PHE A 55 10.61 5.60 -8.49
N PRO A 56 11.78 5.33 -9.09
CA PRO A 56 11.84 4.55 -10.32
C PRO A 56 11.30 3.12 -10.16
N PHE A 57 11.59 2.49 -9.03
CA PHE A 57 11.12 1.14 -8.75
C PHE A 57 9.60 1.07 -8.54
N TYR A 58 9.03 2.11 -7.97
CA TYR A 58 7.59 2.25 -7.78
C TYR A 58 6.83 2.53 -9.08
N VAL A 59 7.40 3.40 -9.95
CA VAL A 59 6.73 3.86 -11.17
C VAL A 59 6.91 2.90 -12.35
N ASP A 60 8.12 2.37 -12.53
CA ASP A 60 8.45 1.50 -13.65
C ASP A 60 8.01 0.06 -13.44
N ASN A 61 7.78 -0.62 -14.54
CA ASN A 61 7.50 -2.04 -14.52
C ASN A 61 8.80 -2.88 -14.62
N TYR A 62 8.68 -4.16 -14.35
CA TYR A 62 9.78 -5.12 -14.41
C TYR A 62 10.54 -5.10 -15.76
N ASP A 63 9.83 -4.95 -16.86
CA ASP A 63 10.42 -4.97 -18.21
C ASP A 63 11.24 -3.72 -18.49
N SER A 64 10.81 -2.56 -17.99
CA SER A 64 11.56 -1.30 -18.12
C SER A 64 12.84 -1.31 -17.29
N MET A 65 12.83 -1.91 -16.12
CA MET A 65 14.00 -2.01 -15.23
C MET A 65 15.17 -2.79 -15.82
N LYS A 66 14.93 -3.67 -16.81
CA LYS A 66 16.01 -4.38 -17.54
C LYS A 66 17.00 -3.44 -18.21
N TYR A 67 16.58 -2.23 -18.54
CA TYR A 67 17.40 -1.23 -19.23
C TYR A 67 18.17 -0.30 -18.28
N TYR A 68 18.04 -0.47 -16.97
CA TYR A 68 18.79 0.29 -16.00
C TYR A 68 20.24 -0.16 -15.99
N ASN A 69 21.17 0.79 -15.99
CA ASN A 69 22.61 0.49 -15.91
C ASN A 69 23.05 0.45 -14.45
N LEU A 70 22.93 -0.70 -13.82
CA LEU A 70 23.24 -0.90 -12.40
C LEU A 70 24.71 -1.29 -12.15
N ASP A 71 25.54 -1.41 -13.20
CA ASP A 71 26.92 -1.92 -13.09
C ASP A 71 27.89 -0.93 -12.43
N LYS A 72 27.54 0.36 -12.36
CA LYS A 72 28.44 1.41 -11.86
C LYS A 72 28.01 1.93 -10.49
N ASN A 73 27.08 2.87 -10.51
CA ASN A 73 26.56 3.53 -9.31
C ASN A 73 25.03 3.47 -9.34
N ILE A 74 24.50 2.60 -8.53
CA ILE A 74 23.04 2.38 -8.46
C ILE A 74 22.30 3.66 -8.07
N GLU A 75 22.79 4.41 -7.08
CA GLU A 75 22.15 5.65 -6.61
C GLU A 75 22.08 6.71 -7.74
N GLU A 76 23.18 6.90 -8.49
CA GLU A 76 23.20 7.83 -9.61
C GLU A 76 22.22 7.44 -10.74
N GLU A 77 22.17 6.14 -11.05
CA GLU A 77 21.23 5.64 -12.07
C GLU A 77 19.78 5.82 -11.60
N LEU A 78 19.47 5.52 -10.33
CA LEU A 78 18.14 5.72 -9.78
C LEU A 78 17.71 7.20 -9.79
N ILE A 79 18.59 8.11 -9.39
CA ILE A 79 18.32 9.55 -9.44
C ILE A 79 18.08 10.01 -10.90
N LYS A 80 18.86 9.51 -11.84
CA LYS A 80 18.70 9.80 -13.28
C LYS A 80 17.34 9.30 -13.81
N GLN A 81 16.96 8.07 -13.48
CA GLN A 81 15.66 7.51 -13.88
C GLN A 81 14.51 8.24 -13.18
N SER A 82 14.66 8.62 -11.92
CA SER A 82 13.67 9.42 -11.20
C SER A 82 13.39 10.76 -11.89
N LYS A 83 14.42 11.48 -12.31
CA LYS A 83 14.26 12.73 -13.06
C LYS A 83 13.52 12.53 -14.37
N LYS A 84 13.87 11.48 -15.11
CA LYS A 84 13.20 11.11 -16.36
C LYS A 84 11.72 10.79 -16.17
N LEU A 85 11.42 9.96 -15.18
CA LEU A 85 10.05 9.53 -14.88
C LEU A 85 9.19 10.68 -14.36
N TRP A 86 9.77 11.54 -13.52
CA TRP A 86 9.11 12.74 -13.02
C TRP A 86 8.58 13.66 -14.11
N SER A 87 9.35 13.81 -15.18
CA SER A 87 8.99 14.62 -16.34
C SER A 87 8.08 13.89 -17.34
N SER A 88 7.73 12.62 -17.04
CA SER A 88 6.90 11.83 -17.94
C SER A 88 5.42 12.21 -17.84
N PRO A 89 4.62 12.01 -18.91
CA PRO A 89 3.19 12.29 -18.90
C PRO A 89 2.39 11.37 -17.94
N TYR A 90 3.03 10.32 -17.43
CA TYR A 90 2.41 9.41 -16.46
C TYR A 90 2.37 9.98 -15.04
N VAL A 91 3.16 10.99 -14.74
CA VAL A 91 3.20 11.63 -13.43
C VAL A 91 2.59 13.03 -13.54
N ASP A 92 1.44 13.24 -12.89
CA ASP A 92 0.85 14.58 -12.80
C ASP A 92 1.60 15.39 -11.75
N ASN A 93 2.43 16.33 -12.19
CA ASN A 93 3.29 17.13 -11.33
C ASN A 93 2.81 18.59 -11.11
N ARG A 94 1.55 18.90 -11.47
CA ARG A 94 1.03 20.27 -11.44
C ARG A 94 0.70 20.80 -10.06
N ASP A 95 0.30 19.95 -9.11
CA ASP A 95 -0.03 20.39 -7.75
C ASP A 95 0.47 19.39 -6.69
N ILE A 96 1.70 19.62 -6.26
CA ILE A 96 2.41 18.79 -5.28
C ILE A 96 1.64 18.59 -3.96
N ASN A 97 0.79 19.53 -3.57
CA ASN A 97 0.08 19.44 -2.30
C ASN A 97 -1.09 18.44 -2.34
N LYS A 98 -1.58 18.15 -3.55
CA LYS A 98 -2.70 17.23 -3.76
C LYS A 98 -2.28 15.79 -4.06
N TRP A 99 -0.95 15.52 -4.11
CA TRP A 99 -0.49 14.23 -4.54
C TRP A 99 -0.55 13.16 -3.43
N GLY A 100 -1.35 12.16 -3.62
CA GLY A 100 -1.33 10.91 -2.86
C GLY A 100 -0.07 10.10 -3.11
N ILE A 101 0.56 10.27 -4.28
CA ILE A 101 1.72 9.49 -4.74
C ILE A 101 2.85 9.36 -3.69
N PHE A 102 3.05 10.36 -2.85
CA PHE A 102 4.08 10.30 -1.80
C PHE A 102 3.74 9.28 -0.70
N GLY A 103 2.48 9.26 -0.28
CA GLY A 103 2.01 8.26 0.67
C GLY A 103 2.00 6.87 0.05
N GLU A 104 1.43 6.75 -1.14
CA GLU A 104 1.35 5.49 -1.89
C GLU A 104 2.73 4.87 -2.14
N LEU A 105 3.71 5.66 -2.58
CA LEU A 105 5.10 5.21 -2.76
C LEU A 105 5.70 4.70 -1.44
N PHE A 106 5.45 5.42 -0.35
CA PHE A 106 6.00 5.05 0.94
C PHE A 106 5.38 3.75 1.47
N VAL A 107 4.09 3.56 1.26
CA VAL A 107 3.41 2.29 1.59
C VAL A 107 3.90 1.15 0.70
N ASP A 108 4.05 1.36 -0.60
CA ASP A 108 4.61 0.36 -1.50
C ASP A 108 6.02 -0.05 -1.05
N PHE A 109 6.84 0.92 -0.65
CA PHE A 109 8.16 0.66 -0.08
C PHE A 109 8.08 -0.17 1.21
N LEU A 110 7.21 0.19 2.16
CA LEU A 110 7.04 -0.56 3.40
C LEU A 110 6.58 -1.99 3.12
N VAL A 111 5.53 -2.15 2.34
CA VAL A 111 4.94 -3.46 2.07
C VAL A 111 5.90 -4.36 1.30
N ARG A 112 6.54 -3.84 0.26
CA ARG A 112 7.39 -4.64 -0.63
C ARG A 112 8.80 -4.89 -0.10
N ILE A 113 9.39 -3.89 0.54
CA ILE A 113 10.81 -3.96 0.94
C ILE A 113 10.96 -4.33 2.42
N VAL A 114 10.17 -3.71 3.29
CA VAL A 114 10.30 -3.93 4.74
C VAL A 114 9.58 -5.20 5.17
N TYR A 115 8.34 -5.39 4.74
CA TYR A 115 7.56 -6.58 5.02
C TYR A 115 7.77 -7.72 4.03
N GLU A 116 8.60 -7.48 2.98
CA GLU A 116 9.01 -8.50 1.99
C GLU A 116 7.85 -9.12 1.19
N ASN A 117 6.75 -8.42 1.06
CA ASN A 117 5.62 -8.90 0.28
C ASN A 117 5.79 -8.64 -1.22
N GLU A 118 5.13 -9.46 -2.02
CA GLU A 118 5.13 -9.30 -3.47
C GLU A 118 3.99 -8.39 -3.91
N THR A 119 4.30 -7.34 -4.69
CA THR A 119 3.26 -6.42 -5.15
C THR A 119 2.48 -7.02 -6.33
N MET A 120 1.16 -6.92 -6.25
CA MET A 120 0.26 -7.27 -7.35
C MET A 120 -0.10 -6.03 -8.18
N LEU A 121 -0.09 -4.86 -7.56
CA LEU A 121 -0.46 -3.60 -8.18
C LEU A 121 0.76 -2.72 -8.35
N THR A 122 1.18 -2.45 -9.60
CA THR A 122 2.21 -1.46 -9.90
C THR A 122 1.58 -0.11 -10.21
N TYR A 123 2.33 0.98 -10.03
CA TYR A 123 1.86 2.32 -10.41
C TYR A 123 1.51 2.40 -11.91
N ALA A 124 2.29 1.76 -12.77
CA ALA A 124 2.00 1.67 -14.18
C ALA A 124 0.69 0.92 -14.46
N SER A 125 0.40 -0.15 -13.70
CA SER A 125 -0.86 -0.88 -13.79
C SER A 125 -2.05 -0.05 -13.34
N LYS A 126 -1.90 0.71 -12.26
CA LYS A 126 -2.91 1.66 -11.79
C LYS A 126 -3.29 2.65 -12.89
N LYS A 127 -2.32 3.20 -13.62
CA LYS A 127 -2.54 4.20 -14.67
C LYS A 127 -3.00 3.63 -16.01
N ALA A 128 -2.51 2.46 -16.42
CA ALA A 128 -2.96 1.80 -17.65
C ALA A 128 -4.46 1.41 -17.60
N TYR A 129 -4.98 1.25 -16.41
CA TYR A 129 -6.40 1.00 -16.17
C TYR A 129 -7.28 2.26 -16.21
N ASN A 130 -6.66 3.43 -16.13
CA ASN A 130 -7.31 4.71 -15.83
C ASN A 130 -7.59 5.60 -17.02
N ASP A 131 -7.98 5.04 -18.16
CA ASP A 131 -8.41 5.92 -19.24
C ASP A 131 -9.67 6.75 -18.91
N ARG A 132 -10.36 6.52 -17.80
CA ARG A 132 -11.47 7.41 -17.32
C ARG A 132 -11.95 7.25 -15.87
N ASN A 133 -11.56 6.22 -15.13
CA ASN A 133 -11.98 6.10 -13.72
C ASN A 133 -10.76 5.75 -12.87
N GLU A 134 -10.30 6.70 -12.04
CA GLU A 134 -9.31 6.44 -11.01
C GLU A 134 -9.71 5.20 -10.22
N PHE A 135 -8.76 4.32 -10.00
CA PHE A 135 -8.88 3.22 -9.05
C PHE A 135 -8.95 3.86 -7.65
N LYS A 136 -10.12 4.39 -7.32
CA LYS A 136 -10.37 4.99 -6.01
C LYS A 136 -10.62 3.87 -5.05
N GLY A 137 -9.72 3.69 -4.12
CA GLY A 137 -10.07 2.89 -3.00
C GLY A 137 -9.00 1.96 -2.42
N ILE A 138 -7.88 1.71 -3.07
CA ILE A 138 -6.79 0.91 -2.51
C ILE A 138 -5.47 1.45 -3.02
N ASP A 139 -4.62 1.92 -2.09
CA ASP A 139 -3.34 2.52 -2.46
C ASP A 139 -2.30 1.47 -2.87
N ASN A 140 -2.33 0.30 -2.23
CA ASN A 140 -1.45 -0.80 -2.58
C ASN A 140 -2.17 -2.15 -2.45
N LEU A 141 -1.88 -3.06 -3.36
CA LEU A 141 -2.29 -4.46 -3.34
C LEU A 141 -1.05 -5.34 -3.49
N ALA A 142 -0.83 -6.19 -2.51
CA ALA A 142 0.29 -7.12 -2.48
C ALA A 142 -0.17 -8.51 -2.06
N CYS A 143 0.72 -9.47 -2.09
CA CYS A 143 0.46 -10.82 -1.59
C CYS A 143 1.70 -11.45 -0.97
N SER A 144 1.46 -12.42 -0.14
CA SER A 144 2.48 -13.30 0.41
C SER A 144 1.92 -14.70 0.64
N LEU A 145 2.80 -15.63 1.01
CA LEU A 145 2.39 -16.92 1.54
C LEU A 145 2.58 -16.90 3.05
N ASN A 146 1.48 -17.10 3.76
CA ASN A 146 1.48 -17.25 5.21
C ASN A 146 1.19 -18.73 5.54
N ASN A 147 2.19 -19.44 6.06
CA ASN A 147 2.10 -20.90 6.32
C ASN A 147 1.67 -21.73 5.09
N GLY A 148 2.09 -21.32 3.89
CA GLY A 148 1.74 -21.99 2.64
C GLY A 148 0.37 -21.63 2.08
N GLU A 149 -0.41 -20.78 2.76
CA GLU A 149 -1.68 -20.26 2.26
C GLU A 149 -1.54 -18.84 1.74
N LEU A 150 -2.33 -18.49 0.73
CA LEU A 150 -2.29 -17.15 0.13
C LEU A 150 -2.84 -16.12 1.12
N GLU A 151 -2.04 -15.10 1.38
CA GLU A 151 -2.45 -13.88 2.04
C GLU A 151 -2.45 -12.73 1.02
N ILE A 152 -3.60 -12.11 0.80
CA ILE A 152 -3.73 -10.89 0.00
C ILE A 152 -3.68 -9.70 0.93
N ILE A 153 -2.83 -8.73 0.61
CA ILE A 153 -2.58 -7.56 1.43
C ILE A 153 -3.17 -6.34 0.74
N MET A 154 -4.13 -5.70 1.39
CA MET A 154 -4.74 -4.45 0.96
C MET A 154 -4.28 -3.33 1.86
N SER A 155 -3.64 -2.31 1.30
CA SER A 155 -3.11 -1.20 2.09
C SER A 155 -3.67 0.13 1.65
N GLU A 156 -3.95 0.99 2.65
CA GLU A 156 -4.40 2.35 2.47
C GLU A 156 -3.53 3.30 3.28
N VAL A 157 -3.25 4.50 2.76
CA VAL A 157 -2.43 5.49 3.45
C VAL A 157 -3.07 6.86 3.52
N LYS A 158 -3.01 7.46 4.68
CA LYS A 158 -3.34 8.88 4.89
C LYS A 158 -2.08 9.65 5.27
N PHE A 159 -1.62 10.48 4.35
CA PHE A 159 -0.47 11.37 4.56
C PHE A 159 -0.96 12.80 4.75
N VAL A 160 -1.31 13.14 5.98
CA VAL A 160 -2.07 14.33 6.35
C VAL A 160 -1.39 15.16 7.44
N SER A 161 -2.00 16.29 7.79
CA SER A 161 -1.40 17.21 8.74
C SER A 161 -1.57 16.80 10.20
N THR A 162 -2.63 16.06 10.54
CA THR A 162 -2.95 15.71 11.93
C THR A 162 -3.46 14.28 12.05
N LEU A 163 -3.26 13.68 13.22
CA LEU A 163 -3.81 12.35 13.53
C LEU A 163 -5.33 12.31 13.47
N SER A 164 -6.00 13.38 13.92
CA SER A 164 -7.47 13.46 13.85
C SER A 164 -7.97 13.43 12.40
N THR A 165 -7.29 14.12 11.49
CA THR A 165 -7.62 14.07 10.05
C THR A 165 -7.37 12.68 9.50
N ALA A 166 -6.22 12.06 9.80
CA ALA A 166 -5.91 10.70 9.36
C ALA A 166 -6.99 9.72 9.80
N LYS A 167 -7.38 9.76 11.07
CA LYS A 167 -8.44 8.91 11.62
C LYS A 167 -9.77 9.10 10.89
N ALA A 168 -10.19 10.36 10.70
CA ALA A 168 -11.46 10.66 10.03
C ALA A 168 -11.49 10.15 8.59
N GLU A 169 -10.39 10.34 7.84
CA GLU A 169 -10.27 9.87 6.47
C GLU A 169 -10.22 8.33 6.40
N LEU A 170 -9.49 7.65 7.31
CA LEU A 170 -9.47 6.19 7.35
C LEU A 170 -10.84 5.60 7.68
N ILE A 171 -11.57 6.17 8.62
CA ILE A 171 -12.94 5.72 8.93
C ILE A 171 -13.87 5.93 7.73
N SER A 172 -13.80 7.09 7.08
CA SER A 172 -14.57 7.36 5.86
C SER A 172 -14.26 6.39 4.71
N ASP A 173 -13.01 5.90 4.62
CA ASP A 173 -12.66 4.88 3.62
C ASP A 173 -13.11 3.46 4.01
N ILE A 174 -13.22 3.17 5.28
CA ILE A 174 -13.70 1.87 5.77
C ILE A 174 -15.21 1.75 5.62
N GLU A 175 -15.96 2.80 5.97
CA GLU A 175 -17.41 2.78 6.09
C GLU A 175 -18.13 3.13 4.77
N ASP A 176 -19.26 2.49 4.55
CA ASP A 176 -20.25 2.94 3.58
C ASP A 176 -20.92 4.23 4.08
N GLU A 177 -21.10 5.22 3.19
CA GLU A 177 -21.78 6.46 3.50
C GLU A 177 -23.18 6.47 2.88
N TYR A 178 -24.17 6.94 3.65
CA TYR A 178 -25.56 7.00 3.24
C TYR A 178 -26.09 8.43 3.34
N ASP A 179 -26.99 8.80 2.43
CA ASP A 179 -27.71 10.07 2.51
C ASP A 179 -28.80 10.06 3.60
N GLN A 180 -29.49 11.19 3.78
CA GLN A 180 -30.59 11.34 4.76
C GLN A 180 -31.77 10.41 4.48
N ASN A 181 -31.90 9.89 3.27
CA ASN A 181 -32.95 8.97 2.84
C ASN A 181 -32.53 7.50 2.94
N GLY A 182 -31.30 7.21 3.39
CA GLY A 182 -30.74 5.86 3.48
C GLY A 182 -30.20 5.33 2.15
N ASN A 183 -29.99 6.16 1.13
CA ASN A 183 -29.38 5.73 -0.11
C ASN A 183 -27.86 5.74 0.03
N LEU A 184 -27.19 4.70 -0.45
CA LEU A 184 -25.75 4.58 -0.47
C LEU A 184 -25.13 5.65 -1.37
N THR A 185 -24.31 6.54 -0.80
CA THR A 185 -23.63 7.63 -1.52
C THR A 185 -22.17 7.37 -1.78
N LYS A 186 -21.51 6.58 -0.91
CA LYS A 186 -20.14 6.16 -1.07
C LYS A 186 -19.99 4.74 -0.54
N LYS A 187 -19.28 3.89 -1.29
CA LYS A 187 -18.90 2.56 -0.83
C LYS A 187 -17.55 2.64 -0.13
N GLY A 188 -17.48 2.07 1.07
CA GLY A 188 -16.23 1.89 1.79
C GLY A 188 -15.38 0.76 1.21
N HIS A 189 -14.13 0.67 1.63
CA HIS A 189 -13.18 -0.36 1.17
C HIS A 189 -13.60 -1.77 1.58
N LEU A 190 -14.37 -1.92 2.65
CA LEU A 190 -14.92 -3.20 3.11
C LEU A 190 -16.27 -3.53 2.50
N ASN A 191 -16.76 -2.73 1.57
CA ASN A 191 -17.95 -3.07 0.80
C ASN A 191 -17.66 -4.26 -0.13
N SER A 192 -18.54 -5.26 -0.15
CA SER A 192 -18.34 -6.48 -0.93
C SER A 192 -18.16 -6.22 -2.42
N ASP A 193 -18.90 -5.25 -2.98
CA ASP A 193 -18.76 -4.90 -4.41
C ASP A 193 -17.41 -4.26 -4.70
N VAL A 194 -16.87 -3.47 -3.75
CA VAL A 194 -15.53 -2.88 -3.88
C VAL A 194 -14.49 -3.99 -3.89
N ILE A 195 -14.51 -4.86 -2.91
CA ILE A 195 -13.54 -5.96 -2.82
C ILE A 195 -13.66 -6.91 -4.03
N ASN A 196 -14.87 -7.32 -4.40
CA ASN A 196 -15.07 -8.21 -5.54
C ASN A 196 -14.60 -7.59 -6.86
N SER A 197 -14.90 -6.31 -7.10
CA SER A 197 -14.52 -5.64 -8.35
C SER A 197 -13.05 -5.27 -8.41
N TYR A 198 -12.46 -4.79 -7.32
CA TYR A 198 -11.07 -4.34 -7.30
C TYR A 198 -10.10 -5.51 -7.13
N VAL A 199 -10.26 -6.32 -6.11
CA VAL A 199 -9.31 -7.40 -5.84
C VAL A 199 -9.55 -8.58 -6.77
N GLY A 200 -10.80 -9.02 -6.90
CA GLY A 200 -11.17 -10.11 -7.79
C GLY A 200 -10.91 -9.78 -9.27
N GLY A 201 -11.34 -8.57 -9.71
CA GLY A 201 -11.11 -8.12 -11.09
C GLY A 201 -9.62 -7.93 -11.41
N PHE A 202 -8.82 -7.51 -10.44
CA PHE A 202 -7.39 -7.36 -10.60
C PHE A 202 -6.66 -8.71 -10.65
N ALA A 203 -6.96 -9.62 -9.75
CA ALA A 203 -6.39 -10.97 -9.75
C ALA A 203 -6.63 -11.69 -11.07
N LEU A 204 -7.82 -11.53 -11.67
CA LEU A 204 -8.18 -12.13 -12.96
C LEU A 204 -7.39 -11.54 -14.14
N LYS A 205 -7.10 -10.26 -14.14
CA LYS A 205 -6.54 -9.55 -15.30
C LYS A 205 -5.02 -9.50 -15.34
N GLN A 206 -4.35 -9.71 -14.21
CA GLN A 206 -2.91 -9.57 -14.09
C GLN A 206 -2.11 -10.87 -14.21
N GLN A 207 -2.75 -12.01 -14.55
CA GLN A 207 -2.07 -13.29 -14.69
C GLN A 207 -0.82 -13.25 -15.60
N GLU A 208 -0.82 -12.40 -16.64
CA GLU A 208 0.31 -12.35 -17.58
C GLU A 208 1.47 -11.47 -17.09
N SER A 209 1.20 -10.38 -16.40
CA SER A 209 2.24 -9.44 -15.94
C SER A 209 2.76 -9.76 -14.53
N VAL A 210 1.89 -10.22 -13.65
CA VAL A 210 2.21 -10.57 -12.26
C VAL A 210 2.97 -11.90 -12.18
N GLY A 211 2.66 -12.87 -13.04
CA GLY A 211 3.31 -14.19 -13.08
C GLY A 211 4.82 -14.17 -13.37
N LYS A 212 5.36 -13.02 -13.83
CA LYS A 212 6.82 -12.86 -14.03
C LYS A 212 7.55 -12.38 -12.78
N ILE A 213 6.84 -11.86 -11.79
CA ILE A 213 7.41 -11.26 -10.57
C ILE A 213 7.15 -12.16 -9.38
N LEU A 214 6.00 -12.84 -9.34
CA LEU A 214 5.62 -13.70 -8.23
C LEU A 214 6.43 -15.00 -8.21
N LEU A 215 6.69 -15.50 -7.02
CA LEU A 215 7.17 -16.86 -6.83
C LEU A 215 6.15 -17.86 -7.40
N GLU A 216 6.63 -18.96 -7.94
CA GLU A 216 5.79 -19.97 -8.61
C GLU A 216 4.64 -20.46 -7.71
N GLU A 217 4.91 -20.66 -6.43
CA GLU A 217 3.92 -21.10 -5.46
C GLU A 217 2.82 -20.07 -5.23
N THR A 218 3.17 -18.80 -5.08
CA THR A 218 2.21 -17.68 -4.97
C THR A 218 1.36 -17.57 -6.22
N ALA A 219 1.99 -17.66 -7.41
CA ALA A 219 1.28 -17.63 -8.69
C ALA A 219 0.28 -18.81 -8.84
N ASN A 220 0.65 -20.00 -8.36
CA ASN A 220 -0.24 -21.16 -8.35
C ASN A 220 -1.45 -20.95 -7.42
N LYS A 221 -1.27 -20.36 -6.24
CA LYS A 221 -2.39 -20.06 -5.33
C LYS A 221 -3.33 -18.99 -5.91
N ILE A 222 -2.80 -17.97 -6.57
CA ILE A 222 -3.62 -16.99 -7.30
C ILE A 222 -4.38 -17.63 -8.45
N SER A 223 -3.75 -18.57 -9.16
CA SER A 223 -4.44 -19.33 -10.21
C SER A 223 -5.60 -20.17 -9.66
N GLN A 224 -5.44 -20.82 -8.50
CA GLN A 224 -6.53 -21.53 -7.83
C GLN A 224 -7.68 -20.59 -7.44
N LEU A 225 -7.36 -19.42 -6.90
CA LEU A 225 -8.36 -18.40 -6.58
C LEU A 225 -9.16 -17.97 -7.81
N ASN A 226 -8.47 -17.70 -8.91
CA ASN A 226 -9.10 -17.31 -10.16
C ASN A 226 -10.00 -18.43 -10.73
N GLN A 227 -9.55 -19.69 -10.62
CA GLN A 227 -10.36 -20.83 -11.04
C GLN A 227 -11.67 -20.92 -10.25
N LYS A 228 -11.61 -20.70 -8.93
CA LYS A 228 -12.81 -20.68 -8.07
C LYS A 228 -13.80 -19.58 -8.48
N ILE A 229 -13.30 -18.38 -8.75
CA ILE A 229 -14.14 -17.26 -9.16
C ILE A 229 -14.78 -17.51 -10.54
N VAL A 230 -14.00 -17.95 -11.52
CA VAL A 230 -14.45 -18.05 -12.92
C VAL A 230 -15.22 -19.33 -13.19
N ALA A 231 -14.72 -20.48 -12.73
CA ALA A 231 -15.30 -21.78 -13.08
C ALA A 231 -16.48 -22.17 -12.19
N GLU A 232 -16.52 -21.66 -10.96
CA GLU A 232 -17.57 -21.99 -9.99
C GLU A 232 -18.57 -20.83 -9.78
N ASP A 233 -18.36 -19.70 -10.49
CA ASP A 233 -19.21 -18.48 -10.40
C ASP A 233 -19.31 -17.93 -8.96
N ASN A 234 -18.24 -18.09 -8.18
CA ASN A 234 -18.15 -17.57 -6.83
C ASN A 234 -17.78 -16.09 -6.83
N SER A 235 -18.27 -15.36 -5.86
CA SER A 235 -17.70 -14.04 -5.53
C SER A 235 -16.25 -14.21 -5.03
N PHE A 236 -15.48 -13.13 -5.06
CA PHE A 236 -14.11 -13.16 -4.54
C PHE A 236 -14.05 -13.60 -3.06
N ILE A 237 -14.98 -13.09 -2.23
CA ILE A 237 -15.06 -13.45 -0.80
C ILE A 237 -15.40 -14.94 -0.59
N GLU A 238 -16.36 -15.47 -1.35
CA GLU A 238 -16.70 -16.90 -1.29
C GLU A 238 -15.53 -17.78 -1.71
N ALA A 239 -14.80 -17.39 -2.75
CA ALA A 239 -13.61 -18.09 -3.20
C ALA A 239 -12.49 -18.06 -2.15
N MET A 240 -12.22 -16.90 -1.54
CA MET A 240 -11.24 -16.75 -0.43
C MET A 240 -11.62 -17.66 0.73
N ASN A 241 -12.87 -17.61 1.18
CA ASN A 241 -13.37 -18.45 2.28
C ASN A 241 -13.26 -19.96 1.96
N SER A 242 -13.63 -20.37 0.73
CA SER A 242 -13.59 -21.78 0.33
C SER A 242 -12.18 -22.36 0.26
N LEU A 243 -11.19 -21.52 -0.05
CA LEU A 243 -9.78 -21.90 -0.12
C LEU A 243 -9.03 -21.69 1.21
N ASN A 244 -9.72 -21.18 2.22
CA ASN A 244 -9.12 -20.79 3.50
C ASN A 244 -8.00 -19.75 3.36
N PHE A 245 -8.06 -18.92 2.31
CA PHE A 245 -7.11 -17.84 2.08
C PHE A 245 -7.44 -16.66 3.00
N ARG A 246 -6.48 -15.76 3.16
CA ARG A 246 -6.55 -14.65 4.11
C ARG A 246 -6.47 -13.29 3.40
N ILE A 247 -7.16 -12.29 3.94
CA ILE A 247 -6.92 -10.89 3.58
C ILE A 247 -6.33 -10.18 4.81
N ARG A 248 -5.19 -9.50 4.60
CA ARG A 248 -4.63 -8.57 5.56
C ARG A 248 -4.92 -7.15 5.12
N PHE A 249 -5.59 -6.40 5.98
CA PHE A 249 -5.81 -4.97 5.80
C PHE A 249 -4.73 -4.20 6.55
N ILE A 250 -4.05 -3.27 5.88
CA ILE A 250 -3.05 -2.42 6.51
C ILE A 250 -3.40 -0.96 6.28
N TYR A 251 -3.76 -0.25 7.34
CA TYR A 251 -4.07 1.17 7.31
C TYR A 251 -2.90 1.98 7.86
N PHE A 252 -2.32 2.84 7.02
CA PHE A 252 -1.21 3.71 7.40
C PHE A 252 -1.70 5.13 7.65
N ALA A 253 -1.30 5.71 8.77
CA ALA A 253 -1.51 7.10 9.10
C ALA A 253 -0.16 7.81 9.30
N ILE A 254 0.25 8.64 8.32
CA ILE A 254 1.44 9.49 8.40
C ILE A 254 0.96 10.90 8.70
N PHE A 255 1.36 11.47 9.85
CA PHE A 255 0.82 12.74 10.32
C PHE A 255 1.83 13.50 11.15
N LYS A 256 1.70 14.84 11.17
CA LYS A 256 2.49 15.67 12.07
C LYS A 256 2.01 15.49 13.50
N SER A 257 2.92 15.12 14.38
CA SER A 257 2.67 15.11 15.82
C SER A 257 3.86 15.76 16.52
N SER A 258 3.62 16.87 17.19
CA SER A 258 4.60 17.46 18.10
C SER A 258 4.68 16.69 19.43
N TYR A 259 3.75 15.79 19.66
CA TYR A 259 3.69 14.94 20.85
C TYR A 259 3.32 13.52 20.45
N LYS A 260 4.20 12.60 20.74
CA LYS A 260 3.97 11.17 20.68
C LYS A 260 3.13 10.75 21.88
N ASP A 261 1.91 11.27 22.00
CA ASP A 261 1.01 10.93 23.10
C ASP A 261 0.35 9.57 22.84
N PRO A 262 0.79 8.50 23.53
CA PRO A 262 0.26 7.15 23.33
C PRO A 262 -1.24 7.05 23.63
N LEU A 263 -1.76 7.88 24.54
CA LEU A 263 -3.18 7.83 24.90
C LEU A 263 -4.08 8.33 23.79
N ASN A 264 -3.68 9.39 23.08
CA ASN A 264 -4.42 9.86 21.93
C ASN A 264 -4.35 8.88 20.76
N ILE A 265 -3.20 8.27 20.51
CA ILE A 265 -3.05 7.24 19.48
C ILE A 265 -3.96 6.06 19.79
N LEU A 266 -3.96 5.55 21.02
CA LEU A 266 -4.81 4.44 21.44
C LEU A 266 -6.31 4.76 21.31
N LYS A 267 -6.72 5.99 21.61
CA LYS A 267 -8.11 6.41 21.42
C LYS A 267 -8.52 6.33 19.95
N TYR A 268 -7.72 6.89 19.04
CA TYR A 268 -8.05 6.87 17.61
C TYR A 268 -7.95 5.46 17.00
N TYR A 269 -7.03 4.65 17.48
CA TYR A 269 -6.96 3.24 17.15
C TYR A 269 -8.28 2.52 17.48
N ASN A 270 -8.82 2.70 18.68
CA ASN A 270 -10.08 2.07 19.09
C ASN A 270 -11.28 2.55 18.26
N GLU A 271 -11.30 3.83 17.83
CA GLU A 271 -12.34 4.34 16.95
C GLU A 271 -12.27 3.68 15.56
N ILE A 272 -11.07 3.53 14.99
CA ILE A 272 -10.87 2.85 13.69
C ILE A 272 -11.29 1.38 13.76
N ILE A 273 -10.89 0.65 14.83
CA ILE A 273 -11.29 -0.75 15.03
C ILE A 273 -12.80 -0.89 15.15
N THR A 274 -13.46 0.01 15.86
CA THR A 274 -14.92 -0.06 16.02
C THR A 274 -15.61 0.04 14.65
N SER A 275 -15.14 0.94 13.80
CA SER A 275 -15.62 1.07 12.42
C SER A 275 -15.31 -0.18 11.59
N PHE A 276 -14.07 -0.65 11.64
CA PHE A 276 -13.65 -1.85 10.92
C PHE A 276 -14.47 -3.09 11.31
N ASN A 277 -14.62 -3.35 12.60
CA ASN A 277 -15.35 -4.52 13.10
C ASN A 277 -16.83 -4.54 12.67
N LYS A 278 -17.45 -3.37 12.55
CA LYS A 278 -18.80 -3.27 12.03
C LYS A 278 -18.88 -3.72 10.57
N GLN A 279 -17.98 -3.22 9.73
CA GLN A 279 -18.01 -3.48 8.30
C GLN A 279 -17.53 -4.90 7.93
N ILE A 280 -16.53 -5.44 8.64
CA ILE A 280 -15.97 -6.76 8.32
C ILE A 280 -16.98 -7.89 8.58
N VAL A 281 -17.86 -7.72 9.55
CA VAL A 281 -18.96 -8.68 9.83
C VAL A 281 -19.93 -8.71 8.65
N GLU A 282 -20.28 -7.55 8.09
CA GLU A 282 -21.17 -7.46 6.93
C GLU A 282 -20.55 -8.05 5.68
N LEU A 283 -19.22 -7.94 5.53
CA LEU A 283 -18.48 -8.51 4.42
C LEU A 283 -18.50 -10.05 4.38
N GLY A 284 -18.60 -10.70 5.53
CA GLY A 284 -18.64 -12.16 5.63
C GLY A 284 -17.31 -12.86 5.33
N LEU A 285 -16.18 -12.16 5.47
CA LEU A 285 -14.84 -12.75 5.34
C LEU A 285 -14.46 -13.50 6.61
N ASN A 286 -14.06 -14.80 6.46
CA ASN A 286 -13.74 -15.66 7.59
C ASN A 286 -12.32 -15.43 8.14
N ASN A 287 -11.35 -15.27 7.23
CA ASN A 287 -9.93 -15.15 7.58
C ASN A 287 -9.39 -13.78 7.22
N TYR A 288 -9.11 -12.98 8.21
CA TYR A 288 -8.53 -11.66 8.01
C TYR A 288 -7.58 -11.26 9.14
N ASP A 289 -6.67 -10.36 8.84
CA ASP A 289 -5.86 -9.61 9.79
C ASP A 289 -6.03 -8.12 9.55
N LEU A 290 -5.86 -7.33 10.59
CA LEU A 290 -5.87 -5.87 10.53
C LEU A 290 -4.62 -5.33 11.22
N ASP A 291 -3.83 -4.56 10.48
CA ASP A 291 -2.72 -3.78 11.02
C ASP A 291 -3.03 -2.29 10.88
N ILE A 292 -2.93 -1.53 11.95
CA ILE A 292 -3.03 -0.07 11.92
C ILE A 292 -1.66 0.50 12.28
N VAL A 293 -1.07 1.21 11.34
CA VAL A 293 0.30 1.71 11.42
C VAL A 293 0.31 3.22 11.54
N PHE A 294 0.74 3.72 12.69
CA PHE A 294 0.88 5.15 12.96
C PHE A 294 2.33 5.59 12.79
N ILE A 295 2.55 6.62 11.97
CA ILE A 295 3.86 7.20 11.69
C ILE A 295 3.82 8.70 12.03
N PRO A 296 4.03 9.06 13.30
CA PRO A 296 4.12 10.46 13.70
C PRO A 296 5.42 11.07 13.17
N THR A 297 5.33 12.26 12.58
CA THR A 297 6.45 13.03 12.04
C THR A 297 6.55 14.41 12.71
N ASP A 298 7.74 14.97 12.76
CA ASP A 298 7.95 16.34 13.30
C ASP A 298 7.55 17.40 12.27
N ASN A 299 7.60 17.08 11.00
CA ASN A 299 7.25 17.97 9.90
C ASN A 299 5.84 17.73 9.38
N SER A 300 5.22 18.77 8.83
CA SER A 300 3.94 18.63 8.14
C SER A 300 4.12 17.86 6.83
N SER A 301 3.07 17.16 6.41
CA SER A 301 3.04 16.46 5.11
C SER A 301 3.45 17.40 3.95
N SER A 302 3.00 18.66 3.97
CA SER A 302 3.38 19.66 2.96
C SER A 302 4.88 19.94 2.94
N ASN A 303 5.55 20.07 4.11
CA ASN A 303 6.99 20.29 4.18
C ASN A 303 7.75 19.06 3.66
N ILE A 304 7.34 17.86 4.07
CA ILE A 304 7.95 16.62 3.60
C ILE A 304 7.82 16.50 2.09
N LYS A 305 6.62 16.69 1.54
CA LYS A 305 6.37 16.64 0.08
C LYS A 305 7.26 17.62 -0.69
N LYS A 306 7.40 18.86 -0.24
CA LYS A 306 8.29 19.85 -0.85
C LYS A 306 9.75 19.39 -0.84
N LYS A 307 10.21 18.84 0.27
CA LYS A 307 11.59 18.35 0.41
C LYS A 307 11.88 17.16 -0.50
N MET A 308 10.92 16.27 -0.67
CA MET A 308 11.07 15.08 -1.53
C MET A 308 11.37 15.45 -2.99
N VAL A 309 10.85 16.57 -3.48
CA VAL A 309 11.01 16.99 -4.89
C VAL A 309 12.11 18.03 -5.14
N GLU A 310 12.87 18.42 -4.14
CA GLU A 310 13.94 19.44 -4.32
C GLU A 310 14.94 19.10 -5.44
N ILE A 311 15.15 17.84 -5.74
CA ILE A 311 16.10 17.44 -6.80
C ILE A 311 15.54 17.64 -8.23
N TYR A 312 14.24 17.89 -8.36
CA TYR A 312 13.54 18.00 -9.66
C TYR A 312 13.26 19.45 -10.05
N GLY A 313 13.44 20.40 -9.13
CA GLY A 313 13.21 21.83 -9.30
C GLY A 313 14.37 22.62 -9.93
#